data_ef7694c2fa921fba42de7a9270e60519
#
_entry.id   ef7694c2fa921fba42de7a9270e60519
#
_cell.length_a   1.000
_cell.length_b   1.000
_cell.length_c   1.000
_cell.angle_alpha   90.00
_cell.angle_beta   90.00
_cell.angle_gamma   90.00
#
_symmetry.space_group_name_H-M   'P 1'
#
loop_
_entity.id
_entity.type
_entity.pdbx_description
1 polymer ?
#
loop_
_entity_poly.entity_id
_entity_poly.type
_entity_poly.pdbx_seq_one_letter_code
_entity_poly.pdbx_strand_id
1 'polypeptide(L)'
;MIVKSEEDVKALKEIGRICAEIRDEMKAATKPGITTKELDQIAKKRFEETGALSAPIHDENFPGQTCISVNEEVAHGIPSKRVIKEGDLVNIDVSALKNGYYADTGISFVVGETNEEIKQKVCDVALEAFEAAMKKIKPGAKLSQIGKAVHATARKNDLKVIKNLTGHGVGQSLHEAPAHIMNYYDPQEKTLLKEGMVLAVEPFISSNATFVTEGKNEWAFETRDKSYVAQIEHTIIVTKDGPILTTQIDEEV
;
A
#
# COMPACT_ATOMS: atom_id res chain seq x y z
N MET A 1 -12.89 -8.49 6.15
CA MET A 1 -13.53 -8.48 7.49
C MET A 1 -14.70 -7.50 7.51
N ILE A 2 -15.66 -7.69 8.40
CA ILE A 2 -16.65 -6.67 8.77
C ILE A 2 -16.55 -6.48 10.28
N VAL A 3 -16.27 -5.25 10.71
CA VAL A 3 -16.23 -4.84 12.13
C VAL A 3 -17.60 -5.08 12.78
N LYS A 4 -17.62 -5.68 13.97
CA LYS A 4 -18.84 -6.02 14.71
C LYS A 4 -18.90 -5.35 16.07
N SER A 5 -17.77 -4.85 16.59
CA SER A 5 -17.65 -4.27 17.91
C SER A 5 -16.67 -3.09 17.96
N GLU A 6 -16.69 -2.33 19.04
CA GLU A 6 -15.70 -1.29 19.31
C GLU A 6 -14.30 -1.88 19.55
N GLU A 7 -14.23 -3.10 20.08
CA GLU A 7 -12.99 -3.85 20.29
C GLU A 7 -12.32 -4.16 18.96
N ASP A 8 -13.09 -4.56 17.91
CA ASP A 8 -12.56 -4.76 16.57
C ASP A 8 -11.93 -3.46 16.02
N VAL A 9 -12.62 -2.32 16.17
CA VAL A 9 -12.12 -1.00 15.73
C VAL A 9 -10.83 -0.65 16.45
N LYS A 10 -10.80 -0.86 17.77
CA LYS A 10 -9.62 -0.57 18.60
C LYS A 10 -8.43 -1.44 18.20
N ALA A 11 -8.64 -2.73 17.99
CA ALA A 11 -7.60 -3.66 17.57
C ALA A 11 -7.05 -3.33 16.18
N LEU A 12 -7.93 -3.02 15.21
CA LEU A 12 -7.52 -2.58 13.87
C LEU A 12 -6.75 -1.26 13.89
N LYS A 13 -7.16 -0.31 14.74
CA LYS A 13 -6.41 0.94 14.94
C LYS A 13 -5.05 0.70 15.60
N GLU A 14 -4.95 -0.24 16.55
CA GLU A 14 -3.69 -0.60 17.19
C GLU A 14 -2.69 -1.17 16.19
N ILE A 15 -3.09 -2.21 15.44
CA ILE A 15 -2.19 -2.81 14.45
C ILE A 15 -1.91 -1.87 13.27
N GLY A 16 -2.91 -1.09 12.84
CA GLY A 16 -2.75 -0.09 11.80
C GLY A 16 -1.74 0.99 12.19
N ARG A 17 -1.81 1.50 13.43
CA ARG A 17 -0.84 2.46 13.95
C ARG A 17 0.58 1.87 13.99
N ILE A 18 0.73 0.62 14.42
CA ILE A 18 2.04 -0.06 14.43
C ILE A 18 2.63 -0.13 13.02
N CYS A 19 1.83 -0.54 12.01
CA CYS A 19 2.28 -0.57 10.61
C CYS A 19 2.68 0.83 10.12
N ALA A 20 1.88 1.85 10.41
CA ALA A 20 2.14 3.23 10.01
C ALA A 20 3.42 3.78 10.66
N GLU A 21 3.62 3.58 11.97
CA GLU A 21 4.84 3.99 12.68
C GLU A 21 6.09 3.34 12.08
N ILE A 22 6.04 2.04 11.76
CA ILE A 22 7.15 1.32 11.13
C ILE A 22 7.43 1.87 9.73
N ARG A 23 6.41 2.03 8.89
CA ARG A 23 6.51 2.60 7.55
C ARG A 23 7.17 3.98 7.58
N ASP A 24 6.71 4.86 8.48
CA ASP A 24 7.18 6.23 8.55
C ASP A 24 8.60 6.31 9.15
N GLU A 25 8.95 5.45 10.11
CA GLU A 25 10.32 5.32 10.61
C GLU A 25 11.28 4.84 9.52
N MET A 26 10.89 3.82 8.75
CA MET A 26 11.67 3.32 7.61
C MET A 26 11.84 4.41 6.54
N LYS A 27 10.77 5.13 6.20
CA LYS A 27 10.84 6.27 5.26
C LYS A 27 11.79 7.34 5.76
N ALA A 28 11.71 7.75 7.02
CA ALA A 28 12.59 8.77 7.63
C ALA A 28 14.07 8.34 7.65
N ALA A 29 14.33 7.04 7.79
CA ALA A 29 15.69 6.47 7.74
C ALA A 29 16.22 6.32 6.30
N THR A 30 15.36 6.39 5.29
CA THR A 30 15.75 6.18 3.89
C THR A 30 16.57 7.37 3.38
N LYS A 31 17.82 7.12 3.03
CA LYS A 31 18.78 8.08 2.48
C LYS A 31 19.76 7.39 1.55
N PRO A 32 20.43 8.12 0.66
CA PRO A 32 21.49 7.54 -0.18
C PRO A 32 22.53 6.83 0.65
N GLY A 33 22.91 5.63 0.24
CA GLY A 33 23.91 4.78 0.89
C GLY A 33 23.35 3.71 1.82
N ILE A 34 22.09 3.80 2.29
CA ILE A 34 21.44 2.73 3.06
C ILE A 34 21.04 1.58 2.14
N THR A 35 21.08 0.34 2.63
CA THR A 35 20.57 -0.83 1.91
C THR A 35 19.11 -1.10 2.27
N THR A 36 18.37 -1.72 1.35
CA THR A 36 17.00 -2.14 1.64
C THR A 36 16.94 -3.15 2.80
N LYS A 37 18.00 -3.95 3.00
CA LYS A 37 18.11 -4.86 4.15
C LYS A 37 18.26 -4.11 5.48
N GLU A 38 19.02 -3.02 5.52
CA GLU A 38 19.15 -2.20 6.74
C GLU A 38 17.83 -1.53 7.10
N LEU A 39 17.05 -1.08 6.11
CA LEU A 39 15.70 -0.58 6.35
C LEU A 39 14.78 -1.67 6.93
N ASP A 40 14.81 -2.89 6.39
CA ASP A 40 14.03 -4.01 6.87
C ASP A 40 14.36 -4.43 8.33
N GLN A 41 15.59 -4.19 8.77
CA GLN A 41 15.96 -4.41 10.18
C GLN A 41 15.28 -3.43 11.14
N ILE A 42 14.90 -2.23 10.68
CA ILE A 42 14.08 -1.28 11.47
C ILE A 42 12.72 -1.94 11.76
N ALA A 43 12.07 -2.46 10.72
CA ALA A 43 10.79 -3.15 10.87
C ALA A 43 10.90 -4.36 11.82
N LYS A 44 11.95 -5.19 11.66
CA LYS A 44 12.19 -6.33 12.54
C LYS A 44 12.23 -5.92 14.01
N LYS A 45 13.03 -4.91 14.33
CA LYS A 45 13.17 -4.41 15.70
C LYS A 45 11.82 -3.91 16.24
N ARG A 46 11.06 -3.16 15.45
CA ARG A 46 9.75 -2.63 15.86
C ARG A 46 8.72 -3.74 16.05
N PHE A 47 8.71 -4.78 15.23
CA PHE A 47 7.86 -5.95 15.45
C PHE A 47 8.20 -6.65 16.77
N GLU A 48 9.49 -6.84 17.08
CA GLU A 48 9.93 -7.41 18.36
C GLU A 48 9.49 -6.55 19.57
N GLU A 49 9.60 -5.21 19.47
CA GLU A 49 9.21 -4.27 20.53
C GLU A 49 7.69 -4.21 20.76
N THR A 50 6.90 -4.28 19.69
CA THR A 50 5.43 -4.14 19.74
C THR A 50 4.71 -5.46 19.96
N GLY A 51 5.40 -6.59 19.77
CA GLY A 51 4.81 -7.93 19.78
C GLY A 51 3.90 -8.21 18.58
N ALA A 52 3.97 -7.37 17.52
CA ALA A 52 3.35 -7.67 16.23
C ALA A 52 4.24 -8.63 15.42
N LEU A 53 3.66 -9.30 14.44
CA LEU A 53 4.37 -10.21 13.54
C LEU A 53 4.28 -9.66 12.11
N SER A 54 5.36 -9.82 11.35
CA SER A 54 5.34 -9.56 9.91
C SER A 54 4.34 -10.50 9.22
N ALA A 55 3.33 -9.96 8.54
CA ALA A 55 2.34 -10.76 7.84
C ALA A 55 2.95 -11.50 6.63
N PRO A 56 3.82 -10.90 5.81
CA PRO A 56 4.46 -11.60 4.70
C PRO A 56 5.27 -12.82 5.13
N ILE A 57 6.01 -12.75 6.25
CA ILE A 57 6.73 -13.91 6.78
C ILE A 57 5.75 -14.96 7.29
N HIS A 58 4.75 -14.52 8.06
CA HIS A 58 3.83 -15.43 8.76
C HIS A 58 2.97 -16.21 7.77
N ASP A 59 2.39 -15.54 6.76
CA ASP A 59 1.39 -16.13 5.90
C ASP A 59 1.97 -16.72 4.60
N GLU A 60 3.07 -16.14 4.09
CA GLU A 60 3.58 -16.44 2.75
C GLU A 60 5.02 -16.97 2.74
N ASN A 61 5.72 -17.01 3.88
CA ASN A 61 7.14 -17.29 3.97
C ASN A 61 8.02 -16.35 3.15
N PHE A 62 7.61 -15.08 3.03
CA PHE A 62 8.38 -14.05 2.35
C PHE A 62 9.75 -13.87 3.02
N PRO A 63 10.85 -13.65 2.26
CA PRO A 63 12.21 -13.62 2.81
C PRO A 63 12.61 -12.27 3.45
N GLY A 64 11.66 -11.43 3.83
CA GLY A 64 11.87 -10.14 4.50
C GLY A 64 10.73 -9.81 5.47
N GLN A 65 10.95 -8.83 6.36
CA GLN A 65 9.90 -8.36 7.29
C GLN A 65 8.83 -7.55 6.56
N THR A 66 9.25 -6.82 5.52
CA THR A 66 8.48 -5.86 4.76
C THR A 66 8.84 -5.97 3.28
N CYS A 67 8.00 -5.44 2.39
CA CYS A 67 8.36 -5.33 0.98
C CYS A 67 9.02 -3.96 0.74
N ILE A 68 10.17 -3.95 0.03
CA ILE A 68 10.87 -2.72 -0.32
C ILE A 68 11.25 -2.79 -1.80
N SER A 69 10.55 -2.01 -2.61
CA SER A 69 10.71 -2.00 -4.07
C SER A 69 11.40 -0.71 -4.52
N VAL A 70 12.29 -0.78 -5.51
CA VAL A 70 13.07 0.38 -5.95
C VAL A 70 13.02 0.51 -7.47
N ASN A 71 12.65 1.70 -7.96
CA ASN A 71 12.57 2.08 -9.38
C ASN A 71 11.63 1.17 -10.20
N GLU A 72 12.19 0.26 -11.03
CA GLU A 72 11.44 -0.67 -11.88
C GLU A 72 10.72 -1.78 -11.13
N GLU A 73 11.10 -2.06 -9.89
CA GLU A 73 10.34 -2.92 -8.98
C GLU A 73 9.12 -2.15 -8.47
N VAL A 74 7.95 -2.73 -8.61
CA VAL A 74 6.68 -2.07 -8.32
C VAL A 74 6.14 -2.47 -6.95
N ALA A 75 6.20 -3.78 -6.64
CA ALA A 75 5.69 -4.36 -5.40
C ALA A 75 6.48 -5.62 -5.05
N HIS A 76 6.37 -6.09 -3.82
CA HIS A 76 6.97 -7.30 -3.28
C HIS A 76 8.50 -7.38 -3.46
N GLY A 77 9.18 -6.23 -3.48
CA GLY A 77 10.65 -6.18 -3.52
C GLY A 77 11.26 -6.81 -2.28
N ILE A 78 12.19 -7.76 -2.47
CA ILE A 78 12.87 -8.45 -1.37
C ILE A 78 13.96 -7.56 -0.78
N PRO A 79 13.94 -7.28 0.54
CA PRO A 79 15.04 -6.59 1.21
C PRO A 79 16.38 -7.27 1.00
N SER A 80 17.37 -6.55 0.50
CA SER A 80 18.63 -7.10 0.06
C SER A 80 19.82 -6.15 0.32
N LYS A 81 20.98 -6.49 -0.23
CA LYS A 81 22.16 -5.60 -0.25
C LYS A 81 22.04 -4.47 -1.29
N ARG A 82 20.89 -4.27 -1.93
CA ARG A 82 20.64 -3.15 -2.85
C ARG A 82 20.81 -1.85 -2.09
N VAL A 83 21.73 -1.02 -2.55
CA VAL A 83 22.02 0.29 -1.98
C VAL A 83 21.09 1.30 -2.63
N ILE A 84 20.36 2.07 -1.82
CA ILE A 84 19.51 3.16 -2.25
C ILE A 84 20.38 4.36 -2.64
N LYS A 85 20.01 5.03 -3.72
CA LYS A 85 20.74 6.16 -4.31
C LYS A 85 19.87 7.42 -4.30
N GLU A 86 20.53 8.54 -4.46
CA GLU A 86 19.87 9.82 -4.73
C GLU A 86 19.00 9.72 -5.98
N GLY A 87 17.76 10.21 -5.90
CA GLY A 87 16.79 10.17 -6.98
C GLY A 87 16.13 8.81 -7.22
N ASP A 88 16.36 7.79 -6.38
CA ASP A 88 15.61 6.54 -6.48
C ASP A 88 14.14 6.76 -6.06
N LEU A 89 13.22 6.14 -6.81
CA LEU A 89 11.84 5.96 -6.40
C LEU A 89 11.79 4.70 -5.53
N VAL A 90 11.37 4.84 -4.27
CA VAL A 90 11.28 3.74 -3.31
C VAL A 90 9.84 3.56 -2.88
N ASN A 91 9.37 2.31 -2.86
CA ASN A 91 8.15 1.90 -2.19
C ASN A 91 8.50 1.10 -0.95
N ILE A 92 7.89 1.44 0.18
CA ILE A 92 7.94 0.70 1.44
C ILE A 92 6.51 0.26 1.76
N ASP A 93 6.34 -1.03 1.94
CA ASP A 93 5.06 -1.66 2.19
C ASP A 93 5.17 -2.55 3.44
N VAL A 94 4.34 -2.24 4.44
CA VAL A 94 4.38 -2.82 5.79
C VAL A 94 3.04 -3.42 6.12
N SER A 95 2.99 -4.74 6.15
CA SER A 95 1.85 -5.48 6.64
C SER A 95 2.19 -6.32 7.86
N ALA A 96 1.29 -6.35 8.83
CA ALA A 96 1.51 -7.04 10.10
C ALA A 96 0.22 -7.57 10.71
N LEU A 97 0.41 -8.50 11.65
CA LEU A 97 -0.67 -9.02 12.48
C LEU A 97 -0.35 -8.92 13.96
N LYS A 98 -1.38 -8.69 14.76
CA LYS A 98 -1.33 -8.73 16.22
C LYS A 98 -2.69 -9.16 16.77
N ASN A 99 -2.71 -10.13 17.68
CA ASN A 99 -3.91 -10.62 18.34
C ASN A 99 -5.03 -11.06 17.34
N GLY A 100 -4.64 -11.57 16.16
CA GLY A 100 -5.56 -12.04 15.12
C GLY A 100 -6.14 -10.93 14.22
N TYR A 101 -5.62 -9.69 14.32
CA TYR A 101 -5.97 -8.59 13.44
C TYR A 101 -4.79 -8.19 12.56
N TYR A 102 -5.09 -7.90 11.28
CA TYR A 102 -4.13 -7.53 10.25
C TYR A 102 -4.35 -6.08 9.81
N ALA A 103 -3.26 -5.42 9.45
CA ALA A 103 -3.27 -4.16 8.74
C ALA A 103 -2.16 -4.15 7.69
N ASP A 104 -2.37 -3.36 6.64
CA ASP A 104 -1.50 -3.19 5.50
C ASP A 104 -1.40 -1.73 5.10
N THR A 105 -0.19 -1.27 4.76
CA THR A 105 0.06 0.12 4.37
C THR A 105 1.34 0.28 3.56
N GLY A 106 1.25 1.00 2.45
CA GLY A 106 2.37 1.26 1.56
C GLY A 106 2.54 2.74 1.23
N ILE A 107 3.77 3.15 0.98
CA ILE A 107 4.10 4.50 0.52
C ILE A 107 5.22 4.49 -0.49
N SER A 108 5.04 5.23 -1.58
CA SER A 108 6.11 5.50 -2.55
C SER A 108 6.60 6.94 -2.42
N PHE A 109 7.88 7.15 -2.54
CA PHE A 109 8.53 8.47 -2.47
C PHE A 109 9.86 8.47 -3.22
N VAL A 110 10.31 9.67 -3.59
CA VAL A 110 11.64 9.89 -4.20
C VAL A 110 12.65 10.19 -3.09
N VAL A 111 13.83 9.59 -3.17
CA VAL A 111 14.91 9.77 -2.20
C VAL A 111 15.74 10.99 -2.59
N GLY A 112 15.73 12.04 -1.77
CA GLY A 112 16.46 13.29 -2.04
C GLY A 112 15.92 14.02 -3.28
N GLU A 113 16.83 14.51 -4.14
CA GLU A 113 16.47 15.21 -5.37
C GLU A 113 16.54 14.28 -6.58
N THR A 114 15.70 14.54 -7.59
CA THR A 114 15.74 13.80 -8.86
C THR A 114 15.62 14.74 -10.04
N ASN A 115 16.37 14.44 -11.11
CA ASN A 115 16.23 15.11 -12.41
C ASN A 115 15.10 14.47 -13.27
N GLU A 116 14.49 13.39 -12.78
CA GLU A 116 13.41 12.68 -13.43
C GLU A 116 12.08 13.08 -12.80
N GLU A 117 11.53 14.23 -13.20
CA GLU A 117 10.27 14.79 -12.66
C GLU A 117 9.11 13.77 -12.66
N ILE A 118 9.15 12.80 -13.57
CA ILE A 118 8.12 11.76 -13.67
C ILE A 118 8.03 10.89 -12.40
N LYS A 119 9.13 10.69 -11.67
CA LYS A 119 9.13 9.92 -10.42
C LYS A 119 8.33 10.64 -9.32
N GLN A 120 8.54 11.94 -9.19
CA GLN A 120 7.75 12.74 -8.24
C GLN A 120 6.29 12.82 -8.69
N LYS A 121 6.06 13.02 -9.99
CA LYS A 121 4.69 13.09 -10.54
C LYS A 121 3.88 11.83 -10.27
N VAL A 122 4.44 10.62 -10.41
CA VAL A 122 3.68 9.40 -10.10
C VAL A 122 3.37 9.29 -8.61
N CYS A 123 4.25 9.74 -7.71
CA CYS A 123 3.98 9.78 -6.27
C CYS A 123 2.85 10.76 -5.94
N ASP A 124 2.90 11.99 -6.45
CA ASP A 124 1.89 13.02 -6.20
C ASP A 124 0.52 12.58 -6.72
N VAL A 125 0.47 11.99 -7.90
CA VAL A 125 -0.79 11.50 -8.50
C VAL A 125 -1.29 10.23 -7.81
N ALA A 126 -0.42 9.39 -7.24
CA ALA A 126 -0.85 8.26 -6.42
C ALA A 126 -1.59 8.74 -5.17
N LEU A 127 -1.10 9.78 -4.51
CA LEU A 127 -1.79 10.42 -3.38
C LEU A 127 -3.12 11.04 -3.83
N GLU A 128 -3.14 11.84 -4.92
CA GLU A 128 -4.38 12.42 -5.48
C GLU A 128 -5.41 11.33 -5.79
N ALA A 129 -4.97 10.20 -6.37
CA ALA A 129 -5.83 9.08 -6.72
C ALA A 129 -6.39 8.37 -5.47
N PHE A 130 -5.58 8.19 -4.44
CA PHE A 130 -6.02 7.66 -3.15
C PHE A 130 -7.08 8.55 -2.52
N GLU A 131 -6.85 9.86 -2.43
CA GLU A 131 -7.81 10.81 -1.89
C GLU A 131 -9.13 10.85 -2.70
N ALA A 132 -9.03 10.73 -4.03
CA ALA A 132 -10.20 10.65 -4.90
C ALA A 132 -11.00 9.36 -4.66
N ALA A 133 -10.33 8.25 -4.39
CA ALA A 133 -10.93 6.97 -4.02
C ALA A 133 -11.65 7.06 -2.66
N MET A 134 -11.01 7.67 -1.65
CA MET A 134 -11.61 7.84 -0.31
C MET A 134 -12.95 8.55 -0.36
N LYS A 135 -13.11 9.56 -1.23
CA LYS A 135 -14.39 10.29 -1.44
C LYS A 135 -15.52 9.41 -2.01
N LYS A 136 -15.20 8.19 -2.51
CA LYS A 136 -16.20 7.24 -3.05
C LYS A 136 -16.60 6.16 -2.05
N ILE A 137 -15.89 6.06 -0.93
CA ILE A 137 -16.07 5.00 0.06
C ILE A 137 -17.14 5.41 1.06
N LYS A 138 -18.29 4.76 0.95
CA LYS A 138 -19.40 4.83 1.92
C LYS A 138 -20.30 3.62 1.78
N PRO A 139 -21.05 3.23 2.80
CA PRO A 139 -22.00 2.12 2.71
C PRO A 139 -22.98 2.30 1.55
N GLY A 140 -23.23 1.24 0.80
CA GLY A 140 -24.11 1.23 -0.38
C GLY A 140 -23.46 1.70 -1.69
N ALA A 141 -22.26 2.29 -1.65
CA ALA A 141 -21.51 2.57 -2.87
C ALA A 141 -21.00 1.26 -3.51
N LYS A 142 -20.87 1.25 -4.84
CA LYS A 142 -20.25 0.12 -5.55
C LYS A 142 -18.74 0.15 -5.39
N LEU A 143 -18.14 -1.02 -5.13
CA LEU A 143 -16.68 -1.21 -5.06
C LEU A 143 -15.97 -0.66 -6.30
N SER A 144 -16.54 -0.87 -7.50
CA SER A 144 -16.02 -0.37 -8.77
C SER A 144 -15.89 1.16 -8.88
N GLN A 145 -16.52 1.95 -7.99
CA GLN A 145 -16.37 3.41 -7.98
C GLN A 145 -15.01 3.85 -7.44
N ILE A 146 -14.36 3.03 -6.62
CA ILE A 146 -12.97 3.23 -6.16
C ILE A 146 -12.05 3.24 -7.38
N GLY A 147 -11.99 2.16 -8.13
CA GLY A 147 -11.15 2.06 -9.32
C GLY A 147 -11.52 3.06 -10.42
N LYS A 148 -12.81 3.44 -10.53
CA LYS A 148 -13.24 4.51 -11.45
C LYS A 148 -12.58 5.84 -11.09
N ALA A 149 -12.54 6.19 -9.80
CA ALA A 149 -11.92 7.42 -9.33
C ALA A 149 -10.40 7.41 -9.54
N VAL A 150 -9.73 6.31 -9.17
CA VAL A 150 -8.29 6.10 -9.39
C VAL A 150 -7.93 6.29 -10.88
N HIS A 151 -8.60 5.56 -11.77
CA HIS A 151 -8.34 5.64 -13.21
C HIS A 151 -8.61 7.04 -13.80
N ALA A 152 -9.66 7.71 -13.34
CA ALA A 152 -9.97 9.07 -13.80
C ALA A 152 -8.87 10.06 -13.40
N THR A 153 -8.34 9.94 -12.17
CA THR A 153 -7.23 10.77 -11.68
C THR A 153 -5.94 10.52 -12.48
N ALA A 154 -5.58 9.26 -12.71
CA ALA A 154 -4.41 8.92 -13.52
C ALA A 154 -4.53 9.53 -14.94
N ARG A 155 -5.67 9.34 -15.61
CA ARG A 155 -5.91 9.88 -16.97
C ARG A 155 -5.87 11.41 -17.03
N LYS A 156 -6.39 12.10 -16.04
CA LYS A 156 -6.36 13.57 -15.95
C LYS A 156 -4.93 14.11 -15.94
N ASN A 157 -4.00 13.32 -15.41
CA ASN A 157 -2.58 13.64 -15.27
C ASN A 157 -1.71 13.00 -16.38
N ASP A 158 -2.30 12.46 -17.45
CA ASP A 158 -1.61 11.73 -18.55
C ASP A 158 -0.80 10.53 -18.07
N LEU A 159 -1.25 9.88 -16.99
CA LEU A 159 -0.66 8.68 -16.40
C LEU A 159 -1.56 7.46 -16.63
N LYS A 160 -1.05 6.29 -16.29
CA LYS A 160 -1.73 5.00 -16.39
C LYS A 160 -1.96 4.43 -14.99
N VAL A 161 -2.70 3.33 -14.92
CA VAL A 161 -2.84 2.48 -13.74
C VAL A 161 -2.35 1.08 -14.04
N ILE A 162 -1.77 0.43 -13.05
CA ILE A 162 -1.49 -1.01 -13.13
C ILE A 162 -2.81 -1.76 -12.94
N LYS A 163 -3.08 -2.73 -13.81
CA LYS A 163 -4.37 -3.45 -13.85
C LYS A 163 -4.35 -4.79 -13.14
N ASN A 164 -3.20 -5.38 -12.96
CA ASN A 164 -3.02 -6.70 -12.35
C ASN A 164 -2.37 -6.67 -10.95
N LEU A 165 -2.30 -5.49 -10.34
CA LEU A 165 -2.15 -5.30 -8.90
C LEU A 165 -3.40 -4.58 -8.40
N THR A 166 -3.92 -4.98 -7.25
CA THR A 166 -5.25 -4.56 -6.78
C THR A 166 -5.27 -4.49 -5.27
N GLY A 167 -5.99 -3.56 -4.72
CA GLY A 167 -6.36 -3.61 -3.31
C GLY A 167 -7.24 -4.83 -2.99
N HIS A 168 -7.48 -5.07 -1.73
CA HIS A 168 -8.17 -6.26 -1.23
C HIS A 168 -8.90 -6.01 0.10
N GLY A 169 -9.68 -6.97 0.54
CA GLY A 169 -10.16 -7.04 1.91
C GLY A 169 -9.04 -7.46 2.86
N VAL A 170 -9.05 -6.95 4.07
CA VAL A 170 -8.06 -7.24 5.12
C VAL A 170 -8.75 -7.28 6.49
N GLY A 171 -8.07 -7.76 7.50
CA GLY A 171 -8.51 -7.62 8.89
C GLY A 171 -8.39 -8.88 9.74
N GLN A 172 -8.93 -10.02 9.37
CA GLN A 172 -8.71 -11.31 10.05
C GLN A 172 -7.72 -12.21 9.31
N SER A 173 -7.36 -11.83 8.09
CA SER A 173 -6.23 -12.33 7.34
C SER A 173 -5.66 -11.20 6.49
N LEU A 174 -4.44 -11.37 5.97
CA LEU A 174 -3.80 -10.37 5.11
C LEU A 174 -4.65 -10.13 3.85
N HIS A 175 -5.06 -11.22 3.19
CA HIS A 175 -5.91 -11.17 2.02
C HIS A 175 -7.24 -11.88 2.29
N GLU A 176 -8.36 -11.16 2.16
CA GLU A 176 -9.71 -11.71 2.28
C GLU A 176 -10.69 -11.00 1.33
N ALA A 177 -11.97 -11.37 1.40
CA ALA A 177 -12.98 -10.74 0.54
C ALA A 177 -13.26 -9.27 0.91
N PRO A 178 -13.38 -8.36 -0.11
CA PRO A 178 -13.30 -8.61 -1.55
C PRO A 178 -11.86 -8.91 -2.01
N ALA A 179 -11.68 -9.93 -2.86
CA ALA A 179 -10.35 -10.36 -3.28
C ALA A 179 -9.62 -9.29 -4.12
N HIS A 180 -10.38 -8.43 -4.82
CA HIS A 180 -9.80 -7.42 -5.70
C HIS A 180 -10.55 -6.10 -5.63
N ILE A 181 -9.81 -5.03 -5.40
CA ILE A 181 -10.24 -3.64 -5.57
C ILE A 181 -9.45 -3.07 -6.74
N MET A 182 -10.05 -3.10 -7.92
CA MET A 182 -9.37 -2.73 -9.17
C MET A 182 -8.95 -1.27 -9.19
N ASN A 183 -7.82 -0.95 -9.84
CA ASN A 183 -7.37 0.41 -10.13
C ASN A 183 -8.10 1.07 -11.31
N TYR A 184 -9.11 0.41 -11.87
CA TYR A 184 -9.91 0.87 -13.01
C TYR A 184 -11.38 0.49 -12.83
N TYR A 185 -12.25 1.07 -13.65
CA TYR A 185 -13.68 0.75 -13.60
C TYR A 185 -13.95 -0.60 -14.24
N ASP A 186 -14.45 -1.54 -13.44
CA ASP A 186 -15.00 -2.80 -13.92
C ASP A 186 -16.54 -2.74 -13.84
N PRO A 187 -17.26 -2.78 -14.98
CA PRO A 187 -18.72 -2.75 -14.99
C PRO A 187 -19.34 -4.05 -14.47
N GLN A 188 -18.59 -5.14 -14.40
CA GLN A 188 -19.06 -6.42 -13.88
C GLN A 188 -18.94 -6.52 -12.36
N GLU A 189 -18.11 -5.71 -11.71
CA GLU A 189 -18.02 -5.64 -10.26
C GLU A 189 -19.28 -5.00 -9.67
N LYS A 190 -20.09 -5.82 -8.98
CA LYS A 190 -21.41 -5.45 -8.42
C LYS A 190 -21.39 -5.31 -6.90
N THR A 191 -20.29 -5.66 -6.24
CA THR A 191 -20.16 -5.62 -4.78
C THR A 191 -20.48 -4.23 -4.26
N LEU A 192 -21.35 -4.18 -3.26
CA LEU A 192 -21.66 -2.97 -2.53
C LEU A 192 -20.80 -2.92 -1.26
N LEU A 193 -20.24 -1.76 -0.98
CA LEU A 193 -19.57 -1.51 0.28
C LEU A 193 -20.57 -1.59 1.42
N LYS A 194 -20.22 -2.31 2.46
CA LYS A 194 -21.01 -2.44 3.68
C LYS A 194 -20.33 -1.66 4.80
N GLU A 195 -21.13 -1.12 5.70
CA GLU A 195 -20.61 -0.51 6.92
C GLU A 195 -19.79 -1.54 7.70
N GLY A 196 -18.63 -1.13 8.22
CA GLY A 196 -17.68 -1.99 8.92
C GLY A 196 -16.77 -2.84 8.02
N MET A 197 -16.90 -2.79 6.69
CA MET A 197 -15.94 -3.46 5.82
C MET A 197 -14.54 -2.90 6.03
N VAL A 198 -13.54 -3.80 6.12
CA VAL A 198 -12.12 -3.44 6.26
C VAL A 198 -11.42 -3.75 4.94
N LEU A 199 -10.73 -2.77 4.38
CA LEU A 199 -10.14 -2.82 3.05
C LEU A 199 -8.72 -2.26 3.06
N ALA A 200 -7.81 -2.88 2.33
CA ALA A 200 -6.56 -2.29 1.87
C ALA A 200 -6.83 -1.61 0.52
N VAL A 201 -6.71 -0.29 0.48
CA VAL A 201 -6.93 0.51 -0.73
C VAL A 201 -5.60 1.07 -1.20
N GLU A 202 -5.14 0.61 -2.37
CA GLU A 202 -3.76 0.78 -2.84
C GLU A 202 -3.69 1.12 -4.35
N PRO A 203 -4.00 2.35 -4.75
CA PRO A 203 -3.81 2.76 -6.15
C PRO A 203 -2.35 2.61 -6.59
N PHE A 204 -2.14 1.96 -7.74
CA PHE A 204 -0.86 1.87 -8.43
C PHE A 204 -0.87 2.77 -9.67
N ILE A 205 -0.19 3.91 -9.59
CA ILE A 205 -0.09 4.90 -10.66
C ILE A 205 1.23 4.74 -11.40
N SER A 206 1.15 4.59 -12.71
CA SER A 206 2.27 4.28 -13.60
C SER A 206 2.54 5.40 -14.60
N SER A 207 3.81 5.62 -14.88
CA SER A 207 4.24 6.56 -15.93
C SER A 207 3.83 6.10 -17.34
N ASN A 208 3.76 4.77 -17.59
CA ASN A 208 3.33 4.24 -18.89
C ASN A 208 2.80 2.80 -18.85
N ALA A 209 3.45 1.86 -18.15
CA ALA A 209 3.00 0.46 -18.09
C ALA A 209 1.57 0.35 -17.53
N THR A 210 0.83 -0.66 -18.00
CA THR A 210 -0.51 -0.99 -17.49
C THR A 210 -0.57 -2.38 -16.85
N PHE A 211 0.52 -3.13 -16.94
CA PHE A 211 0.69 -4.44 -16.34
C PHE A 211 2.11 -4.60 -15.80
N VAL A 212 2.23 -5.36 -14.75
CA VAL A 212 3.51 -5.85 -14.21
C VAL A 212 3.67 -7.34 -14.50
N THR A 213 4.90 -7.82 -14.40
CA THR A 213 5.25 -9.23 -14.51
C THR A 213 6.15 -9.61 -13.35
N GLU A 214 6.15 -10.87 -12.98
CA GLU A 214 7.08 -11.40 -12.01
C GLU A 214 8.54 -11.16 -12.47
N GLY A 215 9.34 -10.67 -11.56
CA GLY A 215 10.77 -10.48 -11.72
C GLY A 215 11.53 -11.80 -11.58
N LYS A 216 12.86 -11.74 -11.64
CA LYS A 216 13.73 -12.92 -11.59
C LYS A 216 13.74 -13.66 -10.24
N ASN A 217 13.33 -13.00 -9.18
CA ASN A 217 13.34 -13.56 -7.82
C ASN A 217 12.01 -14.22 -7.42
N GLU A 218 11.05 -14.35 -8.37
CA GLU A 218 9.74 -14.99 -8.18
C GLU A 218 8.80 -14.26 -7.18
N TRP A 219 9.22 -13.11 -6.64
CA TRP A 219 8.44 -12.28 -5.71
C TRP A 219 8.15 -10.90 -6.25
N ALA A 220 9.21 -10.16 -6.58
CA ALA A 220 9.06 -8.78 -7.02
C ALA A 220 8.30 -8.72 -8.35
N PHE A 221 7.35 -7.81 -8.41
CA PHE A 221 6.70 -7.42 -9.66
C PHE A 221 7.44 -6.26 -10.31
N GLU A 222 7.66 -6.35 -11.60
CA GLU A 222 8.43 -5.37 -12.38
C GLU A 222 7.68 -4.91 -13.62
N THR A 223 7.95 -3.67 -14.07
CA THR A 223 7.51 -3.18 -15.37
C THR A 223 8.50 -3.57 -16.47
N ARG A 224 8.01 -4.17 -17.56
CA ARG A 224 8.89 -4.59 -18.67
C ARG A 224 9.54 -3.43 -19.42
N ASP A 225 8.86 -2.30 -19.48
CA ASP A 225 9.29 -1.08 -20.17
C ASP A 225 10.04 -0.12 -19.25
N LYS A 226 10.33 -0.53 -18.00
CA LYS A 226 10.96 0.26 -16.94
C LYS A 226 10.17 1.53 -16.56
N SER A 227 8.86 1.50 -16.72
CA SER A 227 7.98 2.53 -16.21
C SER A 227 8.11 2.64 -14.68
N TYR A 228 8.09 3.86 -14.19
CA TYR A 228 7.99 4.13 -12.76
C TYR A 228 6.55 3.98 -12.30
N VAL A 229 6.36 3.34 -11.16
CA VAL A 229 5.05 3.13 -10.54
C VAL A 229 5.11 3.55 -9.09
N ALA A 230 4.11 4.30 -8.65
CA ALA A 230 3.95 4.67 -7.25
C ALA A 230 2.65 4.12 -6.69
N GLN A 231 2.69 3.71 -5.42
CA GLN A 231 1.57 3.24 -4.62
C GLN A 231 1.45 4.14 -3.39
N ILE A 232 0.21 4.42 -3.00
CA ILE A 232 -0.17 4.86 -1.66
C ILE A 232 -1.22 3.90 -1.15
N GLU A 233 -0.99 3.33 0.02
CA GLU A 233 -1.87 2.32 0.58
C GLU A 233 -2.22 2.60 2.03
N HIS A 234 -3.49 2.38 2.35
CA HIS A 234 -3.97 2.36 3.71
C HIS A 234 -5.02 1.27 3.94
N THR A 235 -4.97 0.67 5.12
CA THR A 235 -6.11 -0.08 5.66
C THR A 235 -7.16 0.90 6.16
N ILE A 236 -8.39 0.71 5.70
CA ILE A 236 -9.53 1.56 6.05
C ILE A 236 -10.71 0.75 6.56
N ILE A 237 -11.54 1.38 7.39
CA ILE A 237 -12.85 0.86 7.78
C ILE A 237 -13.93 1.71 7.12
N VAL A 238 -14.86 1.09 6.40
CA VAL A 238 -16.00 1.78 5.76
C VAL A 238 -17.00 2.21 6.81
N THR A 239 -17.29 3.51 6.92
CA THR A 239 -18.31 4.06 7.83
C THR A 239 -19.26 5.04 7.13
N LYS A 240 -20.37 5.37 7.78
CA LYS A 240 -21.37 6.34 7.27
C LYS A 240 -20.81 7.76 7.18
N ASP A 241 -19.89 8.11 8.09
CA ASP A 241 -19.29 9.44 8.19
C ASP A 241 -18.02 9.59 7.33
N GLY A 242 -17.71 8.57 6.53
CA GLY A 242 -16.51 8.43 5.71
C GLY A 242 -15.57 7.32 6.22
N PRO A 243 -14.57 6.92 5.43
CA PRO A 243 -13.66 5.86 5.84
C PRO A 243 -12.76 6.29 7.00
N ILE A 244 -12.57 5.40 7.97
CA ILE A 244 -11.56 5.56 9.02
C ILE A 244 -10.26 4.94 8.49
N LEU A 245 -9.19 5.73 8.39
CA LEU A 245 -7.85 5.23 8.05
C LEU A 245 -7.19 4.69 9.32
N THR A 246 -7.00 3.38 9.40
CA THR A 246 -6.38 2.76 10.59
C THR A 246 -4.86 2.85 10.59
N THR A 247 -4.27 3.03 9.41
CA THR A 247 -2.82 3.12 9.16
C THR A 247 -2.33 4.57 8.93
N GLN A 248 -3.10 5.55 9.37
CA GLN A 248 -2.68 6.94 9.43
C GLN A 248 -2.34 7.30 10.88
N ILE A 249 -1.22 7.97 11.08
CA ILE A 249 -0.86 8.55 12.38
C ILE A 249 -1.54 9.93 12.42
N ASP A 250 -2.45 10.13 13.37
CA ASP A 250 -2.97 11.46 13.62
C ASP A 250 -1.81 12.32 14.14
N GLU A 251 -1.50 13.43 13.48
CA GLU A 251 -0.62 14.43 14.06
C GLU A 251 -1.27 14.90 15.37
N GLU A 252 -0.60 14.67 16.48
CA GLU A 252 -1.05 15.22 17.77
C GLU A 252 -1.14 16.75 17.63
N VAL A 253 -2.38 17.26 17.73
CA VAL A 253 -2.68 18.70 17.70
C VAL A 253 -2.18 19.36 18.98
#